data_24adcfd91c6244e5c233bda95b9ba151
#
_entry.id   24adcfd91c6244e5c233bda95b9ba151
#
_cell.length_a   1.000
_cell.length_b   1.000
_cell.length_c   1.000
_cell.angle_alpha   90.00
_cell.angle_beta   90.00
_cell.angle_gamma   90.00
#
_symmetry.space_group_name_H-M   'P 1'
#
loop_
_entity.id
_entity.type
_entity.pdbx_description
1 polymer ?
#
loop_
_entity_poly.entity_id
_entity_poly.type
_entity_poly.pdbx_seq_one_letter_code
_entity_poly.pdbx_strand_id
1 'polypeptide(L)'
;ECDNGLCFNISHSGSYVLFALSDSEVGCDIEEIRFLNGIRLGKIVFCDNEMKLLGNAFDRLGTFFELWTKKEALLKCMGDGFHRGAKSVDVSSGKFSENQTEYYMKQYKFSDYEISLCSVQNDFPKDIEFITL
;
A
#
# COMPACT_ATOMS: atom_id res chain seq x y z
N GLU A 1 -8.49 -8.53 -8.26
CA GLU A 1 -9.45 -9.35 -8.96
C GLU A 1 -9.82 -8.70 -10.29
N CYS A 2 -9.84 -9.47 -11.38
CA CYS A 2 -10.07 -8.93 -12.72
C CYS A 2 -11.19 -9.69 -13.41
N ASP A 3 -12.05 -8.95 -14.12
CA ASP A 3 -13.14 -9.52 -14.90
C ASP A 3 -13.36 -8.68 -16.16
N ASN A 4 -13.45 -9.35 -17.32
CA ASN A 4 -13.71 -8.72 -18.61
C ASN A 4 -12.76 -7.55 -18.94
N GLY A 5 -11.48 -7.67 -18.57
CA GLY A 5 -10.49 -6.63 -18.82
C GLY A 5 -10.49 -5.51 -17.79
N LEU A 6 -11.32 -5.60 -16.76
CA LEU A 6 -11.31 -4.67 -15.64
C LEU A 6 -10.84 -5.35 -14.37
N CYS A 7 -9.93 -4.70 -13.67
CA CYS A 7 -9.42 -5.16 -12.39
C CYS A 7 -9.86 -4.20 -11.30
N PHE A 8 -10.17 -4.72 -10.12
CA PHE A 8 -10.54 -3.89 -9.00
C PHE A 8 -9.97 -4.42 -7.69
N ASN A 9 -9.91 -3.55 -6.71
CA ASN A 9 -9.50 -3.91 -5.35
C ASN A 9 -10.21 -2.99 -4.36
N ILE A 10 -10.47 -3.50 -3.17
CA ILE A 10 -11.20 -2.77 -2.14
C ILE A 10 -10.43 -2.86 -0.83
N SER A 11 -10.44 -1.77 -0.07
CA SER A 11 -9.92 -1.69 1.28
C SER A 11 -10.83 -0.81 2.12
N HIS A 12 -10.85 -0.99 3.43
CA HIS A 12 -11.62 -0.13 4.32
C HIS A 12 -10.88 0.10 5.64
N SER A 13 -11.07 1.27 6.19
CA SER A 13 -10.55 1.64 7.51
C SER A 13 -11.35 2.83 8.04
N GLY A 14 -11.64 2.83 9.35
CA GLY A 14 -12.42 3.90 9.93
C GLY A 14 -13.76 4.10 9.23
N SER A 15 -14.00 5.30 8.75
CA SER A 15 -15.27 5.69 8.11
C SER A 15 -15.27 5.58 6.59
N TYR A 16 -14.21 5.03 6.00
CA TYR A 16 -14.04 5.05 4.55
C TYR A 16 -13.89 3.65 3.96
N VAL A 17 -14.42 3.51 2.76
CA VAL A 17 -14.16 2.37 1.88
C VAL A 17 -13.43 2.93 0.66
N LEU A 18 -12.29 2.32 0.34
CA LEU A 18 -11.51 2.66 -0.85
C LEU A 18 -11.78 1.63 -1.94
N PHE A 19 -12.11 2.11 -3.12
CA PHE A 19 -12.31 1.26 -4.29
C PHE A 19 -11.37 1.72 -5.40
N ALA A 20 -10.57 0.80 -5.91
CA ALA A 20 -9.65 1.05 -7.02
C ALA A 20 -10.09 0.23 -8.24
N LEU A 21 -10.16 0.88 -9.39
CA LEU A 21 -10.55 0.27 -10.66
C LEU A 21 -9.49 0.57 -11.70
N SER A 22 -9.11 -0.43 -12.48
CA SER A 22 -8.07 -0.29 -13.50
C SER A 22 -8.30 -1.30 -14.62
N ASP A 23 -7.68 -1.08 -15.77
CA ASP A 23 -7.59 -2.08 -16.84
C ASP A 23 -6.40 -3.03 -16.66
N SER A 24 -5.65 -2.88 -15.57
CA SER A 24 -4.51 -3.72 -15.20
C SER A 24 -4.63 -4.16 -13.75
N GLU A 25 -3.83 -5.16 -13.36
CA GLU A 25 -3.74 -5.58 -11.96
C GLU A 25 -3.53 -4.37 -11.04
N VAL A 26 -4.33 -4.28 -9.99
CA VAL A 26 -4.33 -3.18 -9.04
C VAL A 26 -4.51 -3.69 -7.61
N GLY A 27 -3.81 -3.05 -6.70
CA GLY A 27 -4.00 -3.25 -5.26
C GLY A 27 -4.17 -1.90 -4.59
N CYS A 28 -4.93 -1.87 -3.52
CA CYS A 28 -5.11 -0.64 -2.74
C CYS A 28 -5.20 -0.94 -1.25
N ASP A 29 -4.77 0.02 -0.46
CA ASP A 29 -4.93 -0.04 0.98
C ASP A 29 -5.20 1.34 1.54
N ILE A 30 -6.09 1.41 2.52
CA ILE A 30 -6.39 2.61 3.29
C ILE A 30 -6.30 2.28 4.76
N GLU A 31 -5.61 3.15 5.52
CA GLU A 31 -5.48 3.00 6.97
C GLU A 31 -5.71 4.33 7.66
N GLU A 32 -6.57 4.30 8.68
CA GLU A 32 -6.66 5.41 9.60
C GLU A 32 -5.43 5.42 10.49
N ILE A 33 -4.71 6.55 10.51
CA ILE A 33 -3.50 6.69 11.33
C ILE A 33 -3.92 6.77 12.79
N ARG A 34 -3.42 5.83 13.58
CA ARG A 34 -3.72 5.74 15.01
C ARG A 34 -2.43 5.49 15.78
N PHE A 35 -2.44 5.82 17.05
CA PHE A 35 -1.29 5.61 17.91
C PHE A 35 -0.98 4.11 18.04
N LEU A 36 0.28 3.75 17.77
CA LEU A 36 0.79 2.39 17.92
C LEU A 36 2.30 2.42 18.06
N ASN A 37 2.88 1.30 18.49
CA ASN A 37 4.33 1.14 18.54
C ASN A 37 4.85 0.64 17.17
N GLY A 38 5.20 1.59 16.30
CA GLY A 38 5.63 1.29 14.93
C GLY A 38 6.91 0.46 14.87
N ILE A 39 7.87 0.70 15.76
CA ILE A 39 9.13 -0.07 15.78
C ILE A 39 8.85 -1.54 16.11
N ARG A 40 8.06 -1.79 17.13
CA ARG A 40 7.73 -3.15 17.55
C ARG A 40 6.97 -3.91 16.46
N LEU A 41 5.95 -3.29 15.89
CA LEU A 41 5.15 -3.91 14.82
C LEU A 41 5.98 -4.05 13.54
N GLY A 42 6.82 -3.06 13.24
CA GLY A 42 7.70 -3.10 12.09
C GLY A 42 8.64 -4.30 12.08
N LYS A 43 9.14 -4.70 13.23
CA LYS A 43 10.00 -5.89 13.34
C LYS A 43 9.32 -7.17 12.84
N ILE A 44 8.00 -7.20 12.86
CA ILE A 44 7.22 -8.36 12.41
C ILE A 44 7.01 -8.33 10.90
N VAL A 45 6.84 -7.14 10.31
CA VAL A 45 6.35 -7.01 8.93
C VAL A 45 7.32 -6.35 7.96
N PHE A 46 8.31 -5.60 8.44
CA PHE A 46 9.21 -4.82 7.59
C PHE A 46 10.57 -5.49 7.39
N CYS A 47 11.10 -5.39 6.17
CA CYS A 47 12.46 -5.80 5.86
C CYS A 47 13.47 -4.77 6.40
N ASP A 48 14.77 -5.07 6.27
CA ASP A 48 15.83 -4.23 6.83
C ASP A 48 15.82 -2.80 6.28
N ASN A 49 15.63 -2.62 4.97
CA ASN A 49 15.60 -1.30 4.36
C ASN A 49 14.42 -0.46 4.88
N GLU A 50 13.27 -1.09 5.03
CA GLU A 50 12.08 -0.43 5.59
C GLU A 50 12.28 -0.07 7.05
N MET A 51 12.89 -0.96 7.83
CA MET A 51 13.21 -0.67 9.23
C MET A 51 14.18 0.50 9.39
N LYS A 52 15.14 0.63 8.47
CA LYS A 52 16.04 1.79 8.46
C LYS A 52 15.28 3.09 8.22
N LEU A 53 14.38 3.11 7.25
CA LEU A 53 13.54 4.29 6.99
C LEU A 53 12.71 4.64 8.23
N LEU A 54 12.09 3.65 8.84
CA LEU A 54 11.25 3.86 10.02
C LEU A 54 12.06 4.39 11.20
N GLY A 55 13.23 3.79 11.46
CA GLY A 55 14.09 4.18 12.58
C GLY A 55 14.66 5.59 12.45
N ASN A 56 14.92 6.04 11.21
CA ASN A 56 15.46 7.36 10.92
C ASN A 56 14.40 8.43 10.67
N ALA A 57 13.12 8.05 10.67
CA ALA A 57 12.03 8.98 10.34
C ALA A 57 11.80 9.98 11.47
N PHE A 58 11.56 11.23 11.09
CA PHE A 58 11.12 12.27 12.01
C PHE A 58 9.70 11.95 12.53
N ASP A 59 8.81 11.58 11.61
CA ASP A 59 7.46 11.13 11.91
C ASP A 59 7.38 9.61 11.74
N ARG A 60 7.68 8.88 12.80
CA ARG A 60 7.67 7.42 12.78
C ARG A 60 6.29 6.84 12.55
N LEU A 61 5.27 7.46 13.14
CA LEU A 61 3.90 6.98 13.00
C LEU A 61 3.43 7.10 11.55
N GLY A 62 3.62 8.28 10.95
CA GLY A 62 3.31 8.49 9.54
C GLY A 62 4.08 7.55 8.62
N THR A 63 5.39 7.40 8.86
CA THR A 63 6.24 6.51 8.05
C THR A 63 5.82 5.05 8.18
N PHE A 64 5.42 4.61 9.39
CA PHE A 64 4.89 3.26 9.56
C PHE A 64 3.69 3.01 8.64
N PHE A 65 2.70 3.90 8.63
CA PHE A 65 1.51 3.74 7.80
C PHE A 65 1.80 3.90 6.30
N GLU A 66 2.76 4.76 5.92
CA GLU A 66 3.23 4.86 4.55
C GLU A 66 3.79 3.51 4.06
N LEU A 67 4.67 2.91 4.82
CA LEU A 67 5.28 1.62 4.48
C LEU A 67 4.25 0.50 4.52
N TRP A 68 3.42 0.46 5.55
CA TRP A 68 2.43 -0.60 5.74
C TRP A 68 1.40 -0.61 4.60
N THR A 69 0.83 0.56 4.26
CA THR A 69 -0.16 0.64 3.18
C THR A 69 0.44 0.29 1.82
N LYS A 70 1.68 0.70 1.56
CA LYS A 70 2.38 0.32 0.33
C LYS A 70 2.55 -1.20 0.25
N LYS A 71 2.94 -1.81 1.35
CA LYS A 71 3.17 -3.25 1.42
C LYS A 71 1.87 -4.03 1.19
N GLU A 72 0.79 -3.61 1.84
CA GLU A 72 -0.52 -4.23 1.67
C GLU A 72 -1.03 -4.05 0.22
N ALA A 73 -0.90 -2.86 -0.34
CA ALA A 73 -1.31 -2.60 -1.73
C ALA A 73 -0.52 -3.47 -2.71
N LEU A 74 0.79 -3.59 -2.52
CA LEU A 74 1.64 -4.44 -3.35
C LEU A 74 1.23 -5.91 -3.26
N LEU A 75 1.06 -6.44 -2.06
CA LEU A 75 0.69 -7.84 -1.86
C LEU A 75 -0.67 -8.16 -2.48
N LYS A 76 -1.62 -7.24 -2.36
CA LYS A 76 -2.94 -7.39 -3.00
C LYS A 76 -2.84 -7.34 -4.52
N CYS A 77 -2.01 -6.45 -5.05
CA CYS A 77 -1.78 -6.36 -6.50
C CYS A 77 -1.18 -7.65 -7.06
N MET A 78 -0.25 -8.24 -6.32
CA MET A 78 0.39 -9.50 -6.70
C MET A 78 -0.53 -10.71 -6.55
N GLY A 79 -1.56 -10.62 -5.72
CA GLY A 79 -2.51 -11.71 -5.51
C GLY A 79 -2.04 -12.84 -4.60
N ASP A 80 -0.84 -12.72 -4.01
CA ASP A 80 -0.20 -13.78 -3.22
C ASP A 80 -0.16 -13.48 -1.70
N GLY A 81 -0.93 -12.49 -1.25
CA GLY A 81 -0.79 -11.92 0.09
C GLY A 81 -0.82 -12.91 1.24
N PHE A 82 -1.61 -14.00 1.14
CA PHE A 82 -1.74 -14.97 2.22
C PHE A 82 -0.62 -16.01 2.27
N HIS A 83 0.08 -16.22 1.18
CA HIS A 83 1.13 -17.24 1.08
C HIS A 83 2.52 -16.66 1.17
N ARG A 84 2.62 -15.36 1.20
CA ARG A 84 3.87 -14.64 1.16
C ARG A 84 4.03 -13.77 2.39
N GLY A 85 5.13 -13.95 3.11
CA GLY A 85 5.43 -13.10 4.26
C GLY A 85 5.65 -11.66 3.86
N ALA A 86 5.19 -10.72 4.67
CA ALA A 86 5.33 -9.30 4.39
C ALA A 86 6.80 -8.85 4.24
N LYS A 87 7.72 -9.50 4.94
CA LYS A 87 9.16 -9.20 4.86
C LYS A 87 9.79 -9.60 3.53
N SER A 88 9.12 -10.41 2.71
CA SER A 88 9.66 -10.90 1.44
C SER A 88 9.64 -9.84 0.34
N VAL A 89 8.97 -8.71 0.55
CA VAL A 89 8.91 -7.61 -0.40
C VAL A 89 9.46 -6.34 0.25
N ASP A 90 10.12 -5.52 -0.55
CA ASP A 90 10.71 -4.26 -0.11
C ASP A 90 10.02 -3.11 -0.85
N VAL A 91 9.28 -2.28 -0.12
CA VAL A 91 8.55 -1.14 -0.69
C VAL A 91 9.24 0.20 -0.41
N SER A 92 10.47 0.17 0.09
CA SER A 92 11.18 1.38 0.51
C SER A 92 11.41 2.38 -0.63
N SER A 93 11.54 1.89 -1.87
CA SER A 93 11.79 2.74 -3.04
C SER A 93 10.51 3.19 -3.77
N GLY A 94 9.34 2.71 -3.36
CA GLY A 94 8.10 3.02 -4.07
C GLY A 94 7.88 2.21 -5.35
N LYS A 95 8.74 1.23 -5.61
CA LYS A 95 8.54 0.27 -6.69
C LYS A 95 9.20 -1.06 -6.34
N PHE A 96 8.67 -2.13 -6.91
CA PHE A 96 9.13 -3.48 -6.64
C PHE A 96 9.14 -4.29 -7.94
N SER A 97 10.18 -5.07 -8.16
CA SER A 97 10.33 -5.89 -9.37
C SER A 97 10.50 -7.35 -9.00
N GLU A 98 9.77 -8.22 -9.67
CA GLU A 98 9.88 -9.67 -9.50
C GLU A 98 9.44 -10.37 -10.78
N ASN A 99 10.19 -11.40 -11.19
CA ASN A 99 9.86 -12.22 -12.38
C ASN A 99 9.57 -11.37 -13.63
N GLN A 100 10.39 -10.33 -13.85
CA GLN A 100 10.30 -9.42 -15.01
C GLN A 100 9.05 -8.54 -14.98
N THR A 101 8.32 -8.51 -13.89
CA THR A 101 7.19 -7.59 -13.68
C THR A 101 7.60 -6.48 -12.73
N GLU A 102 7.34 -5.23 -13.12
CA GLU A 102 7.52 -4.08 -12.24
C GLU A 102 6.18 -3.66 -11.66
N TYR A 103 6.19 -3.39 -10.37
CA TYR A 103 5.04 -2.88 -9.62
C TYR A 103 5.36 -1.48 -9.16
N TYR A 104 4.46 -0.56 -9.38
CA TYR A 104 4.59 0.85 -9.01
C TYR A 104 3.59 1.18 -7.91
N MET A 105 3.98 2.06 -6.99
CA MET A 105 3.14 2.44 -5.87
C MET A 105 2.98 3.95 -5.81
N LYS A 106 1.77 4.41 -5.53
CA LYS A 106 1.45 5.83 -5.37
C LYS A 106 0.73 6.01 -4.04
N GLN A 107 1.14 7.04 -3.31
CA GLN A 107 0.57 7.35 -2.00
C GLN A 107 -0.26 8.62 -2.05
N TYR A 108 -1.31 8.63 -1.24
CA TYR A 108 -2.17 9.78 -1.02
C TYR A 108 -2.40 9.92 0.47
N LYS A 109 -2.59 11.13 0.91
CA LYS A 109 -2.85 11.42 2.31
C LYS A 109 -3.98 12.43 2.41
N PHE A 110 -4.95 12.18 3.27
CA PHE A 110 -5.97 13.14 3.61
C PHE A 110 -6.38 12.96 5.06
N SER A 111 -6.53 14.06 5.79
CA SER A 111 -6.86 14.02 7.22
C SER A 111 -5.95 13.03 7.95
N ASP A 112 -6.53 12.08 8.69
CA ASP A 112 -5.81 11.05 9.44
C ASP A 112 -5.70 9.73 8.68
N TYR A 113 -5.80 9.76 7.35
CA TYR A 113 -5.77 8.54 6.54
C TYR A 113 -4.58 8.52 5.61
N GLU A 114 -3.96 7.35 5.50
CA GLU A 114 -2.93 7.05 4.52
C GLU A 114 -3.50 6.08 3.50
N ILE A 115 -3.27 6.36 2.22
CA ILE A 115 -3.74 5.53 1.10
C ILE A 115 -2.55 5.17 0.23
N SER A 116 -2.48 3.90 -0.19
CA SER A 116 -1.54 3.46 -1.21
C SER A 116 -2.26 2.71 -2.32
N LEU A 117 -1.84 2.96 -3.54
CA LEU A 117 -2.24 2.20 -4.72
C LEU A 117 -1.01 1.51 -5.28
N CYS A 118 -1.21 0.32 -5.83
CA CYS A 118 -0.18 -0.41 -6.56
C CYS A 118 -0.73 -0.89 -7.88
N SER A 119 0.06 -0.76 -8.94
CA SER A 119 -0.29 -1.24 -10.27
C SER A 119 0.96 -1.64 -11.03
N VAL A 120 0.77 -2.47 -12.05
CA VAL A 120 1.84 -2.82 -13.00
C VAL A 120 2.05 -1.70 -14.04
N GLN A 121 1.20 -0.67 -14.05
CA GLN A 121 1.34 0.52 -14.88
C GLN A 121 1.64 1.72 -13.98
N ASN A 122 2.62 2.50 -14.36
CA ASN A 122 2.97 3.73 -13.61
C ASN A 122 2.11 4.90 -14.10
N ASP A 123 0.80 4.76 -13.91
CA ASP A 123 -0.20 5.74 -14.34
C ASP A 123 -1.30 5.78 -13.29
N PHE A 124 -1.24 6.78 -12.43
CA PHE A 124 -2.14 6.92 -11.29
C PHE A 124 -2.89 8.25 -11.36
N PRO A 125 -4.14 8.30 -10.85
CA PRO A 125 -4.85 9.58 -10.76
C PRO A 125 -4.08 10.55 -9.85
N LYS A 126 -4.15 11.81 -10.17
CA LYS A 126 -3.51 12.87 -9.38
C LYS A 126 -4.14 12.94 -7.99
N ASP A 127 -5.45 12.84 -7.92
CA ASP A 127 -6.23 12.98 -6.69
C ASP A 127 -7.20 11.82 -6.51
N ILE A 128 -7.54 11.55 -5.26
CA ILE A 128 -8.60 10.60 -4.89
C ILE A 128 -9.95 11.32 -5.03
N GLU A 129 -10.91 10.64 -5.62
CA GLU A 129 -12.27 11.15 -5.74
C GLU A 129 -13.12 10.66 -4.57
N PHE A 130 -13.86 11.59 -3.96
CA PHE A 130 -14.72 11.29 -2.81
C PHE A 130 -16.17 11.21 -3.25
N ILE A 131 -16.85 10.15 -2.82
CA ILE A 131 -18.26 9.94 -3.11
C ILE A 131 -18.99 9.74 -1.79
N THR A 132 -20.09 10.46 -1.60
CA THR A 132 -20.96 10.29 -0.45
C THR A 132 -22.14 9.42 -0.84
N LEU A 133 -22.37 8.38 -0.08
CA LEU A 133 -23.46 7.44 -0.31
C LEU A 133 -24.68 7.80 0.54
#